data_4538aeaa395759d6d6df46c7adb2a563
#
_entry.id   4538aeaa395759d6d6df46c7adb2a563
#
_cell.length_a   1.000
_cell.length_b   1.000
_cell.length_c   1.000
_cell.angle_alpha   90.00
_cell.angle_beta   90.00
_cell.angle_gamma   90.00
#
_symmetry.space_group_name_H-M   'P 1'
#
loop_
_entity.id
_entity.type
_entity.pdbx_description
1 polymer ?
#
loop_
_entity_poly.entity_id
_entity_poly.type
_entity_poly.pdbx_seq_one_letter_code
_entity_poly.pdbx_strand_id
1 'polypeptide(L)'
;FSLLMALPFWAGRIVHTRWGDAYILVNAIPHPEARLTYTWQAPLDLFLHAQAWALAHRLWGWDAMQVYHVISVAAGVVFVFLLLCAADDLGRTRAERATIAGLIGTLGLMQFYFGYIENYVLMTIGILGYLWLGARQARGAGDLAWPATVLAVTHAFHPSTIFGLDASLVWLWLREGLRAGWPRWRAWAKATLRVAAPMLIVLGGVVLLMELGGHGVDQLLGADAPGGGDGKWFVPLREVETRWERYTLFSAGHLLDIANEQMLVAPFSLVLIGAC
;
A
#
# COMPACT_ATOMS: atom_id res chain seq x y z
N PHE A 1 11.63 -19.76 8.80
CA PHE A 1 10.81 -19.10 9.83
C PHE A 1 9.57 -18.46 9.21
N SER A 2 9.69 -17.61 8.20
CA SER A 2 8.54 -16.92 7.59
C SER A 2 7.42 -17.86 7.14
N LEU A 3 7.76 -18.99 6.51
CA LEU A 3 6.77 -20.00 6.12
C LEU A 3 6.00 -20.59 7.31
N LEU A 4 6.67 -20.74 8.46
CA LEU A 4 6.01 -21.23 9.68
C LEU A 4 4.99 -20.25 10.23
N MET A 5 5.09 -18.96 9.88
CA MET A 5 4.11 -17.95 10.27
C MET A 5 2.74 -18.13 9.61
N ALA A 6 2.66 -18.92 8.54
CA ALA A 6 1.36 -19.29 7.98
C ALA A 6 0.46 -20.01 9.00
N LEU A 7 1.06 -20.80 9.91
CA LEU A 7 0.30 -21.54 10.92
C LEU A 7 -0.42 -20.61 11.92
N PRO A 8 0.27 -19.70 12.65
CA PRO A 8 -0.42 -18.78 13.54
C PRO A 8 -1.34 -17.81 12.80
N PHE A 9 -1.00 -17.31 11.61
CA PHE A 9 -1.87 -16.47 10.82
C PHE A 9 -3.18 -17.20 10.45
N TRP A 10 -3.08 -18.45 10.03
CA TRP A 10 -4.26 -19.24 9.69
C TRP A 10 -5.08 -19.65 10.93
N ALA A 11 -4.41 -20.09 11.99
CA ALA A 11 -5.07 -20.53 13.22
C ALA A 11 -5.81 -19.40 13.94
N GLY A 12 -5.20 -18.20 13.95
CA GLY A 12 -5.79 -17.00 14.55
C GLY A 12 -6.62 -16.14 13.60
N ARG A 13 -6.98 -16.66 12.40
CA ARG A 13 -7.65 -15.83 11.39
C ARG A 13 -9.01 -15.31 11.84
N ILE A 14 -9.27 -14.08 11.42
CA ILE A 14 -10.54 -13.38 11.62
C ILE A 14 -11.56 -13.98 10.66
N VAL A 15 -12.66 -14.52 11.19
CA VAL A 15 -13.67 -15.26 10.42
C VAL A 15 -15.00 -14.51 10.30
N HIS A 16 -15.02 -13.21 10.54
CA HIS A 16 -16.21 -12.37 10.43
C HIS A 16 -15.95 -11.14 9.57
N THR A 17 -17.01 -10.56 9.04
CA THR A 17 -16.98 -9.38 8.15
C THR A 17 -17.50 -8.11 8.84
N ARG A 18 -17.35 -8.01 10.17
CA ARG A 18 -17.93 -6.89 10.95
C ARG A 18 -17.04 -5.65 11.01
N TRP A 19 -15.80 -5.73 10.55
CA TRP A 19 -14.82 -4.64 10.62
C TRP A 19 -14.49 -4.12 9.24
N GLY A 20 -14.31 -2.80 9.13
CA GLY A 20 -13.93 -2.13 7.91
C GLY A 20 -14.85 -2.42 6.73
N ASP A 21 -14.28 -2.53 5.56
CA ASP A 21 -14.99 -2.79 4.30
C ASP A 21 -15.22 -4.27 4.00
N ALA A 22 -14.90 -5.18 4.94
CA ALA A 22 -14.91 -6.62 4.73
C ALA A 22 -16.23 -7.15 4.15
N TYR A 23 -17.37 -6.68 4.67
CA TYR A 23 -18.68 -7.08 4.17
C TYR A 23 -18.91 -6.64 2.71
N ILE A 24 -18.52 -5.42 2.39
CA ILE A 24 -18.65 -4.84 1.03
C ILE A 24 -17.77 -5.62 0.07
N LEU A 25 -16.50 -5.86 0.42
CA LEU A 25 -15.53 -6.54 -0.42
C LEU A 25 -15.92 -7.97 -0.75
N VAL A 26 -16.33 -8.75 0.25
CA VAL A 26 -16.77 -10.14 0.05
C VAL A 26 -17.99 -10.21 -0.86
N ASN A 27 -18.92 -9.26 -0.75
CA ASN A 27 -20.12 -9.25 -1.58
C ASN A 27 -19.86 -8.67 -2.98
N ALA A 28 -18.89 -7.75 -3.15
CA ALA A 28 -18.59 -7.15 -4.44
C ALA A 28 -17.88 -8.14 -5.39
N ILE A 29 -16.91 -8.91 -4.90
CA ILE A 29 -16.07 -9.79 -5.73
C ILE A 29 -16.84 -10.80 -6.60
N PRO A 30 -17.94 -11.43 -6.16
CA PRO A 30 -18.72 -12.33 -7.00
C PRO A 30 -19.40 -11.65 -8.20
N HIS A 31 -19.57 -10.34 -8.19
CA HIS A 31 -20.21 -9.63 -9.28
C HIS A 31 -19.31 -9.53 -10.51
N PRO A 32 -19.84 -9.72 -11.73
CA PRO A 32 -19.06 -9.67 -12.99
C PRO A 32 -18.29 -8.37 -13.17
N GLU A 33 -18.88 -7.26 -12.79
CA GLU A 33 -18.29 -5.91 -12.90
C GLU A 33 -17.04 -5.75 -12.05
N ALA A 34 -17.04 -6.30 -10.84
CA ALA A 34 -15.89 -6.25 -9.94
C ALA A 34 -14.70 -7.10 -10.44
N ARG A 35 -14.93 -8.09 -11.31
CA ARG A 35 -13.87 -8.96 -11.83
C ARG A 35 -12.88 -8.26 -12.75
N LEU A 36 -13.27 -7.15 -13.35
CA LEU A 36 -12.33 -6.36 -14.13
C LEU A 36 -11.80 -5.20 -13.28
N THR A 37 -12.71 -4.33 -12.88
CA THR A 37 -12.38 -3.16 -12.08
C THR A 37 -13.66 -2.66 -11.43
N TYR A 38 -13.57 -2.20 -10.19
CA TYR A 38 -14.75 -1.76 -9.46
C TYR A 38 -14.62 -0.33 -8.93
N THR A 39 -13.45 0.03 -8.40
CA THR A 39 -13.21 1.33 -7.80
C THR A 39 -11.77 1.74 -7.91
N TRP A 40 -11.52 3.05 -8.01
CA TRP A 40 -10.20 3.65 -7.98
C TRP A 40 -9.54 3.65 -6.60
N GLN A 41 -10.27 3.28 -5.55
CA GLN A 41 -9.72 3.20 -4.20
C GLN A 41 -8.62 2.15 -4.08
N ALA A 42 -8.78 0.97 -4.70
CA ALA A 42 -7.82 -0.11 -4.65
C ALA A 42 -7.84 -0.95 -5.94
N PRO A 43 -7.52 -0.37 -7.11
CA PRO A 43 -7.80 -0.99 -8.40
C PRO A 43 -7.09 -2.33 -8.59
N LEU A 44 -5.80 -2.42 -8.32
CA LEU A 44 -5.04 -3.65 -8.51
C LEU A 44 -5.36 -4.69 -7.43
N ASP A 45 -5.64 -4.27 -6.19
CA ASP A 45 -5.98 -5.18 -5.11
C ASP A 45 -7.30 -5.91 -5.40
N LEU A 46 -8.35 -5.18 -5.72
CA LEU A 46 -9.64 -5.73 -6.09
C LEU A 46 -9.57 -6.61 -7.33
N PHE A 47 -8.84 -6.17 -8.36
CA PHE A 47 -8.64 -6.97 -9.55
C PHE A 47 -8.01 -8.32 -9.24
N LEU A 48 -6.92 -8.35 -8.46
CA LEU A 48 -6.23 -9.60 -8.10
C LEU A 48 -7.12 -10.52 -7.26
N HIS A 49 -7.83 -9.99 -6.27
CA HIS A 49 -8.76 -10.78 -5.45
C HIS A 49 -9.91 -11.35 -6.29
N ALA A 50 -10.47 -10.55 -7.21
CA ALA A 50 -11.55 -10.98 -8.09
C ALA A 50 -11.11 -12.08 -9.08
N GLN A 51 -9.91 -11.95 -9.67
CA GLN A 51 -9.36 -12.97 -10.55
C GLN A 51 -9.01 -14.26 -9.79
N ALA A 52 -8.40 -14.13 -8.60
CA ALA A 52 -8.11 -15.26 -7.72
C ALA A 52 -9.39 -15.99 -7.32
N TRP A 53 -10.44 -15.23 -6.95
CA TRP A 53 -11.73 -15.83 -6.65
C TRP A 53 -12.35 -16.52 -7.86
N ALA A 54 -12.38 -15.90 -9.03
CA ALA A 54 -12.95 -16.51 -10.24
C ALA A 54 -12.28 -17.85 -10.57
N LEU A 55 -10.95 -17.93 -10.40
CA LEU A 55 -10.20 -19.17 -10.58
C LEU A 55 -10.50 -20.20 -9.47
N ALA A 56 -10.40 -19.80 -8.20
CA ALA A 56 -10.57 -20.69 -7.06
C ALA A 56 -12.01 -21.21 -6.92
N HIS A 57 -13.00 -20.36 -7.22
CA HIS A 57 -14.40 -20.75 -7.24
C HIS A 57 -14.68 -21.79 -8.33
N ARG A 58 -14.13 -21.59 -9.53
CA ARG A 58 -14.27 -22.52 -10.64
C ARG A 58 -13.62 -23.88 -10.38
N LEU A 59 -12.45 -23.90 -9.71
CA LEU A 59 -11.67 -25.13 -9.51
C LEU A 59 -12.09 -25.89 -8.24
N TRP A 60 -12.42 -25.17 -7.17
CA TRP A 60 -12.60 -25.74 -5.83
C TRP A 60 -13.91 -25.31 -5.13
N GLY A 61 -14.73 -24.47 -5.77
CA GLY A 61 -15.97 -23.96 -5.18
C GLY A 61 -15.75 -22.95 -4.04
N TRP A 62 -14.57 -22.34 -3.94
CA TRP A 62 -14.27 -21.41 -2.86
C TRP A 62 -15.14 -20.15 -2.91
N ASP A 63 -15.52 -19.66 -1.75
CA ASP A 63 -16.16 -18.36 -1.61
C ASP A 63 -15.12 -17.22 -1.58
N ALA A 64 -15.61 -15.97 -1.64
CA ALA A 64 -14.75 -14.81 -1.64
C ALA A 64 -13.96 -14.67 -0.32
N MET A 65 -14.57 -15.00 0.82
CA MET A 65 -13.91 -14.93 2.13
C MET A 65 -12.71 -15.88 2.20
N GLN A 66 -12.86 -17.11 1.70
CA GLN A 66 -11.76 -18.08 1.66
C GLN A 66 -10.58 -17.57 0.86
N VAL A 67 -10.85 -16.92 -0.27
CA VAL A 67 -9.78 -16.33 -1.12
C VAL A 67 -9.05 -15.21 -0.41
N TYR A 68 -9.77 -14.28 0.23
CA TYR A 68 -9.16 -13.24 1.04
C TYR A 68 -8.31 -13.81 2.16
N HIS A 69 -8.81 -14.81 2.89
CA HIS A 69 -8.04 -15.46 3.97
C HIS A 69 -6.72 -16.05 3.46
N VAL A 70 -6.75 -16.76 2.34
CA VAL A 70 -5.54 -17.38 1.77
C VAL A 70 -4.55 -16.33 1.29
N ILE A 71 -5.02 -15.30 0.57
CA ILE A 71 -4.17 -14.20 0.10
C ILE A 71 -3.57 -13.45 1.29
N SER A 72 -4.37 -13.12 2.30
CA SER A 72 -3.91 -12.43 3.52
C SER A 72 -2.81 -13.22 4.24
N VAL A 73 -3.01 -14.51 4.48
CA VAL A 73 -2.00 -15.35 5.13
C VAL A 73 -0.74 -15.49 4.29
N ALA A 74 -0.88 -15.70 2.98
CA ALA A 74 0.27 -15.77 2.08
C ALA A 74 1.05 -14.43 2.05
N ALA A 75 0.33 -13.33 2.02
CA ALA A 75 0.89 -11.98 2.11
C ALA A 75 1.65 -11.77 3.42
N GLY A 76 1.12 -12.26 4.54
CA GLY A 76 1.79 -12.21 5.84
C GLY A 76 3.12 -12.97 5.86
N VAL A 77 3.17 -14.14 5.23
CA VAL A 77 4.42 -14.91 5.06
C VAL A 77 5.45 -14.09 4.27
N VAL A 78 5.02 -13.46 3.17
CA VAL A 78 5.89 -12.60 2.34
C VAL A 78 6.35 -11.37 3.14
N PHE A 79 5.44 -10.73 3.87
CA PHE A 79 5.77 -9.58 4.70
C PHE A 79 6.83 -9.93 5.75
N VAL A 80 6.66 -11.02 6.50
CA VAL A 80 7.64 -11.46 7.50
C VAL A 80 8.97 -11.81 6.85
N PHE A 81 8.97 -12.43 5.67
CA PHE A 81 10.20 -12.69 4.93
C PHE A 81 10.94 -11.39 4.57
N LEU A 82 10.23 -10.41 3.99
CA LEU A 82 10.81 -9.10 3.65
C LEU A 82 11.28 -8.35 4.89
N LEU A 83 10.53 -8.41 5.98
CA LEU A 83 10.89 -7.81 7.27
C LEU A 83 12.22 -8.35 7.79
N LEU A 84 12.39 -9.67 7.75
CA LEU A 84 13.65 -10.30 8.18
C LEU A 84 14.81 -9.92 7.27
N CYS A 85 14.60 -9.89 5.96
CA CYS A 85 15.61 -9.43 5.00
C CYS A 85 15.98 -7.95 5.23
N ALA A 86 14.99 -7.10 5.45
CA ALA A 86 15.20 -5.68 5.75
C ALA A 86 15.96 -5.49 7.07
N ALA A 87 15.57 -6.22 8.12
CA ALA A 87 16.24 -6.16 9.41
C ALA A 87 17.70 -6.63 9.33
N ASP A 88 17.96 -7.71 8.57
CA ASP A 88 19.33 -8.22 8.37
C ASP A 88 20.22 -7.24 7.60
N ASP A 89 19.67 -6.61 6.56
CA ASP A 89 20.39 -5.65 5.72
C ASP A 89 20.60 -4.27 6.39
N LEU A 90 19.62 -3.82 7.19
CA LEU A 90 19.65 -2.49 7.82
C LEU A 90 20.37 -2.49 9.17
N GLY A 91 20.23 -3.56 9.95
CA GLY A 91 20.83 -3.69 11.28
C GLY A 91 22.29 -4.17 11.22
N ARG A 92 23.17 -3.45 11.91
CA ARG A 92 24.62 -3.75 11.99
C ARG A 92 24.93 -4.82 13.05
N THR A 93 24.16 -4.83 14.12
CA THR A 93 24.30 -5.76 15.25
C THR A 93 23.09 -6.67 15.37
N ARG A 94 23.21 -7.77 16.09
CA ARG A 94 22.07 -8.65 16.40
C ARG A 94 20.95 -7.91 17.14
N ALA A 95 21.32 -7.00 18.05
CA ALA A 95 20.36 -6.21 18.79
C ALA A 95 19.59 -5.26 17.87
N GLU A 96 20.27 -4.54 16.97
CA GLU A 96 19.62 -3.67 15.99
C GLU A 96 18.66 -4.44 15.08
N ARG A 97 19.08 -5.61 14.56
CA ARG A 97 18.22 -6.48 13.74
C ARG A 97 16.96 -6.93 14.49
N ALA A 98 17.14 -7.38 15.72
CA ALA A 98 16.03 -7.78 16.58
C ALA A 98 15.09 -6.60 16.88
N THR A 99 15.65 -5.41 17.11
CA THR A 99 14.87 -4.19 17.33
C THR A 99 14.05 -3.81 16.10
N ILE A 100 14.65 -3.78 14.90
CA ILE A 100 13.94 -3.47 13.66
C ILE A 100 12.81 -4.49 13.43
N ALA A 101 13.13 -5.78 13.52
CA ALA A 101 12.14 -6.84 13.32
C ALA A 101 11.03 -6.79 14.38
N GLY A 102 11.37 -6.55 15.65
CA GLY A 102 10.42 -6.45 16.74
C GLY A 102 9.50 -5.23 16.62
N LEU A 103 10.07 -4.04 16.34
CA LEU A 103 9.28 -2.82 16.21
C LEU A 103 8.25 -2.93 15.06
N ILE A 104 8.67 -3.39 13.89
CA ILE A 104 7.77 -3.52 12.74
C ILE A 104 6.82 -4.71 12.93
N GLY A 105 7.32 -5.84 13.44
CA GLY A 105 6.53 -7.05 13.66
C GLY A 105 5.49 -6.95 14.78
N THR A 106 5.54 -5.90 15.60
CA THR A 106 4.54 -5.62 16.64
C THR A 106 3.59 -4.46 16.31
N LEU A 107 3.70 -3.90 15.11
CA LEU A 107 2.74 -2.89 14.65
C LEU A 107 1.34 -3.50 14.47
N GLY A 108 0.32 -2.69 14.69
CA GLY A 108 -1.09 -3.08 14.51
C GLY A 108 -1.41 -3.60 13.10
N LEU A 109 -0.64 -3.18 12.07
CA LEU A 109 -0.80 -3.67 10.70
C LEU A 109 -0.61 -5.20 10.57
N MET A 110 0.08 -5.86 11.54
CA MET A 110 0.23 -7.32 11.52
C MET A 110 -1.11 -8.06 11.59
N GLN A 111 -2.15 -7.44 12.14
CA GLN A 111 -3.50 -8.02 12.18
C GLN A 111 -4.06 -8.29 10.77
N PHE A 112 -3.65 -7.54 9.74
CA PHE A 112 -4.09 -7.75 8.36
C PHE A 112 -3.77 -9.17 7.88
N TYR A 113 -2.70 -9.77 8.36
CA TYR A 113 -2.23 -11.10 7.92
C TYR A 113 -2.93 -12.27 8.63
N PHE A 114 -3.77 -11.97 9.61
CA PHE A 114 -4.65 -12.94 10.24
C PHE A 114 -5.99 -13.08 9.50
N GLY A 115 -5.96 -13.12 8.20
CA GLY A 115 -7.15 -13.30 7.38
C GLY A 115 -8.11 -12.12 7.39
N TYR A 116 -7.65 -10.92 7.77
CA TYR A 116 -8.47 -9.73 7.76
C TYR A 116 -8.77 -9.31 6.32
N ILE A 117 -10.05 -9.06 6.05
CA ILE A 117 -10.52 -8.76 4.70
C ILE A 117 -10.49 -7.25 4.50
N GLU A 118 -9.45 -6.77 3.84
CA GLU A 118 -9.21 -5.36 3.57
C GLU A 118 -8.29 -5.16 2.36
N ASN A 119 -8.35 -3.98 1.76
CA ASN A 119 -7.55 -3.60 0.60
C ASN A 119 -6.10 -3.20 0.94
N TYR A 120 -5.69 -3.31 2.20
CA TYR A 120 -4.38 -2.82 2.67
C TYR A 120 -3.31 -3.90 2.75
N VAL A 121 -3.69 -5.17 2.63
CA VAL A 121 -2.81 -6.32 2.83
C VAL A 121 -1.61 -6.31 1.88
N LEU A 122 -1.85 -6.16 0.58
CA LEU A 122 -0.81 -6.14 -0.43
C LEU A 122 -0.05 -4.81 -0.47
N MET A 123 -0.76 -3.71 -0.22
CA MET A 123 -0.16 -2.37 -0.10
C MET A 123 0.92 -2.32 0.99
N THR A 124 0.67 -2.91 2.17
CA THR A 124 1.63 -2.89 3.28
C THR A 124 2.93 -3.65 2.96
N ILE A 125 2.86 -4.73 2.18
CA ILE A 125 4.05 -5.42 1.65
C ILE A 125 4.84 -4.47 0.74
N GLY A 126 4.14 -3.79 -0.16
CA GLY A 126 4.75 -2.81 -1.07
C GLY A 126 5.43 -1.67 -0.32
N ILE A 127 4.79 -1.11 0.71
CA ILE A 127 5.38 -0.08 1.57
C ILE A 127 6.68 -0.57 2.22
N LEU A 128 6.67 -1.74 2.85
CA LEU A 128 7.88 -2.30 3.46
C LEU A 128 9.00 -2.52 2.44
N GLY A 129 8.66 -3.09 1.28
CA GLY A 129 9.60 -3.32 0.18
C GLY A 129 10.21 -2.00 -0.33
N TYR A 130 9.36 -0.99 -0.53
CA TYR A 130 9.80 0.35 -0.94
C TYR A 130 10.75 0.99 0.08
N LEU A 131 10.38 0.99 1.36
CA LEU A 131 11.20 1.58 2.41
C LEU A 131 12.55 0.88 2.54
N TRP A 132 12.58 -0.45 2.47
CA TRP A 132 13.82 -1.22 2.48
C TRP A 132 14.72 -0.90 1.29
N LEU A 133 14.19 -0.97 0.06
CA LEU A 133 14.95 -0.67 -1.16
C LEU A 133 15.37 0.78 -1.24
N GLY A 134 14.51 1.71 -0.80
CA GLY A 134 14.83 3.13 -0.68
C GLY A 134 15.97 3.39 0.30
N ALA A 135 15.97 2.74 1.45
CA ALA A 135 17.06 2.82 2.43
C ALA A 135 18.39 2.26 1.86
N ARG A 136 18.33 1.17 1.09
CA ARG A 136 19.50 0.66 0.37
C ARG A 136 20.04 1.66 -0.64
N GLN A 137 19.15 2.23 -1.46
CA GLN A 137 19.51 3.28 -2.44
C GLN A 137 20.09 4.50 -1.75
N ALA A 138 19.50 4.94 -0.64
CA ALA A 138 20.02 6.05 0.15
C ALA A 138 21.44 5.79 0.67
N ARG A 139 21.79 4.56 0.99
CA ARG A 139 23.16 4.16 1.39
C ARG A 139 24.11 3.93 0.20
N GLY A 140 23.61 4.00 -1.04
CA GLY A 140 24.38 3.76 -2.24
C GLY A 140 24.52 2.28 -2.61
N ALA A 141 23.73 1.39 -2.02
CA ALA A 141 23.78 -0.05 -2.21
C ALA A 141 22.67 -0.58 -3.14
N GLY A 142 22.03 0.25 -3.95
CA GLY A 142 20.93 -0.15 -4.82
C GLY A 142 20.79 0.69 -6.08
N ASP A 143 19.88 0.27 -6.95
CA ASP A 143 19.45 1.02 -8.14
C ASP A 143 18.12 1.70 -7.88
N LEU A 144 17.99 2.97 -8.25
CA LEU A 144 16.79 3.80 -8.06
C LEU A 144 15.54 3.23 -8.75
N ALA A 145 15.71 2.44 -9.79
CA ALA A 145 14.59 1.82 -10.50
C ALA A 145 13.80 0.85 -9.62
N TRP A 146 14.46 0.14 -8.69
CA TRP A 146 13.78 -0.82 -7.83
C TRP A 146 12.79 -0.20 -6.85
N PRO A 147 13.20 0.78 -6.00
CA PRO A 147 12.22 1.45 -5.14
C PRO A 147 11.13 2.15 -5.94
N ALA A 148 11.45 2.75 -7.10
CA ALA A 148 10.45 3.37 -7.96
C ALA A 148 9.43 2.35 -8.51
N THR A 149 9.89 1.17 -8.93
CA THR A 149 8.99 0.10 -9.41
C THR A 149 8.10 -0.43 -8.30
N VAL A 150 8.67 -0.71 -7.12
CA VAL A 150 7.88 -1.19 -5.98
C VAL A 150 6.87 -0.15 -5.54
N LEU A 151 7.24 1.14 -5.51
CA LEU A 151 6.31 2.20 -5.17
C LEU A 151 5.20 2.34 -6.22
N ALA A 152 5.50 2.28 -7.51
CA ALA A 152 4.50 2.31 -8.57
C ALA A 152 3.46 1.19 -8.42
N VAL A 153 3.92 -0.03 -8.14
CA VAL A 153 3.04 -1.17 -7.87
C VAL A 153 2.23 -0.97 -6.58
N THR A 154 2.83 -0.36 -5.56
CA THR A 154 2.15 -0.03 -4.30
C THR A 154 1.02 0.98 -4.53
N HIS A 155 1.25 2.00 -5.36
CA HIS A 155 0.20 2.95 -5.78
C HIS A 155 -0.92 2.27 -6.55
N ALA A 156 -0.59 1.28 -7.38
CA ALA A 156 -1.60 0.49 -8.10
C ALA A 156 -2.47 -0.34 -7.16
N PHE A 157 -1.92 -0.83 -6.04
CA PHE A 157 -2.70 -1.48 -4.99
C PHE A 157 -3.60 -0.49 -4.25
N HIS A 158 -3.07 0.68 -3.89
CA HIS A 158 -3.84 1.69 -3.18
C HIS A 158 -3.27 3.11 -3.44
N PRO A 159 -3.96 3.95 -4.22
CA PRO A 159 -3.47 5.27 -4.62
C PRO A 159 -3.21 6.24 -3.46
N SER A 160 -3.78 6.04 -2.27
CA SER A 160 -3.50 6.93 -1.11
C SER A 160 -2.02 6.97 -0.72
N THR A 161 -1.24 5.95 -1.11
CA THR A 161 0.22 5.91 -0.86
C THR A 161 0.99 7.00 -1.62
N ILE A 162 0.41 7.60 -2.67
CA ILE A 162 0.98 8.72 -3.41
C ILE A 162 1.27 9.89 -2.46
N PHE A 163 0.33 10.23 -1.57
CA PHE A 163 0.46 11.39 -0.69
C PHE A 163 1.54 11.25 0.38
N GLY A 164 1.86 10.02 0.79
CA GLY A 164 2.81 9.79 1.89
C GLY A 164 4.24 9.48 1.43
N LEU A 165 4.40 8.82 0.28
CA LEU A 165 5.68 8.21 -0.09
C LEU A 165 6.41 8.90 -1.23
N ASP A 166 5.72 9.62 -2.12
CA ASP A 166 6.35 10.25 -3.29
C ASP A 166 7.38 11.31 -2.93
N ALA A 167 7.19 12.05 -1.84
CA ALA A 167 8.19 13.00 -1.37
C ALA A 167 9.55 12.32 -1.09
N SER A 168 9.53 11.11 -0.54
CA SER A 168 10.75 10.34 -0.29
C SER A 168 11.38 9.80 -1.58
N LEU A 169 10.58 9.43 -2.59
CA LEU A 169 11.08 9.04 -3.90
C LEU A 169 11.71 10.22 -4.64
N VAL A 170 11.09 11.40 -4.59
CA VAL A 170 11.67 12.66 -5.12
C VAL A 170 12.99 12.95 -4.45
N TRP A 171 13.09 12.77 -3.12
CA TRP A 171 14.35 12.91 -2.41
C TRP A 171 15.42 11.93 -2.90
N LEU A 172 15.10 10.67 -3.11
CA LEU A 172 16.02 9.66 -3.65
C LEU A 172 16.50 10.04 -5.06
N TRP A 173 15.60 10.51 -5.91
CA TRP A 173 15.90 10.99 -7.26
C TRP A 173 16.84 12.20 -7.25
N LEU A 174 16.55 13.21 -6.42
CA LEU A 174 17.43 14.38 -6.25
C LEU A 174 18.81 13.97 -5.76
N ARG A 175 18.88 13.10 -4.77
CA ARG A 175 20.15 12.60 -4.24
C ARG A 175 20.97 11.85 -5.29
N GLU A 176 20.35 11.04 -6.14
CA GLU A 176 21.03 10.34 -7.24
C GLU A 176 21.60 11.34 -8.27
N GLY A 177 20.81 12.32 -8.68
CA GLY A 177 21.23 13.37 -9.60
C GLY A 177 22.37 14.23 -9.06
N LEU A 178 22.29 14.63 -7.78
CA LEU A 178 23.34 15.45 -7.13
C LEU A 178 24.65 14.67 -6.93
N ARG A 179 24.60 13.39 -6.61
CA ARG A 179 25.79 12.53 -6.51
C ARG A 179 26.58 12.45 -7.82
N ALA A 180 25.88 12.50 -8.95
CA ALA A 180 26.51 12.48 -10.26
C ALA A 180 27.31 13.76 -10.60
N GLY A 181 27.13 14.82 -9.83
CA GLY A 181 27.71 16.14 -10.05
C GLY A 181 27.00 16.96 -11.13
N TRP A 182 26.90 18.26 -10.90
CA TRP A 182 26.33 19.22 -11.85
C TRP A 182 27.45 19.77 -12.79
N PRO A 183 27.25 19.89 -14.14
CA PRO A 183 26.03 19.77 -14.93
C PRO A 183 25.98 18.48 -15.79
N ARG A 184 25.69 17.34 -15.21
CA ARG A 184 25.62 16.08 -15.98
C ARG A 184 24.17 15.76 -16.37
N TRP A 185 23.60 16.48 -17.34
CA TRP A 185 22.24 16.27 -17.82
C TRP A 185 21.91 14.80 -18.14
N ARG A 186 22.91 14.01 -18.63
CA ARG A 186 22.73 12.57 -18.91
C ARG A 186 22.48 11.76 -17.64
N ALA A 187 23.12 12.11 -16.52
CA ALA A 187 22.90 11.45 -15.24
C ALA A 187 21.49 11.77 -14.69
N TRP A 188 21.07 13.03 -14.79
CA TRP A 188 19.72 13.45 -14.43
C TRP A 188 18.68 12.78 -15.32
N ALA A 189 18.87 12.72 -16.65
CA ALA A 189 17.99 12.04 -17.57
C ALA A 189 17.87 10.54 -17.23
N LYS A 190 18.98 9.89 -16.91
CA LYS A 190 19.00 8.49 -16.49
C LYS A 190 18.26 8.27 -15.16
N ALA A 191 18.47 9.13 -14.16
CA ALA A 191 17.76 9.06 -12.88
C ALA A 191 16.26 9.29 -13.08
N THR A 192 15.89 10.27 -13.89
CA THR A 192 14.48 10.54 -14.23
C THR A 192 13.83 9.35 -14.95
N LEU A 193 14.52 8.74 -15.91
CA LEU A 193 14.00 7.56 -16.62
C LEU A 193 13.77 6.37 -15.67
N ARG A 194 14.69 6.16 -14.71
CA ARG A 194 14.56 5.09 -13.70
C ARG A 194 13.35 5.27 -12.78
N VAL A 195 12.91 6.50 -12.55
CA VAL A 195 11.71 6.80 -11.78
C VAL A 195 10.47 6.83 -12.68
N ALA A 196 10.54 7.59 -13.78
CA ALA A 196 9.37 7.84 -14.62
C ALA A 196 8.90 6.58 -15.37
N ALA A 197 9.84 5.75 -15.88
CA ALA A 197 9.44 4.59 -16.67
C ALA A 197 8.57 3.59 -15.87
N PRO A 198 8.96 3.10 -14.67
CA PRO A 198 8.10 2.21 -13.91
C PRO A 198 6.78 2.87 -13.48
N MET A 199 6.81 4.16 -13.10
CA MET A 199 5.59 4.90 -12.77
C MET A 199 4.63 4.97 -13.94
N LEU A 200 5.09 5.37 -15.12
CA LEU A 200 4.25 5.49 -16.31
C LEU A 200 3.74 4.13 -16.79
N ILE A 201 4.56 3.07 -16.73
CA ILE A 201 4.17 1.73 -17.15
C ILE A 201 3.09 1.17 -16.21
N VAL A 202 3.32 1.22 -14.91
CA VAL A 202 2.42 0.61 -13.93
C VAL A 202 1.13 1.42 -13.81
N LEU A 203 1.23 2.74 -13.59
CA LEU A 203 0.04 3.58 -13.42
C LEU A 203 -0.73 3.74 -14.73
N GLY A 204 -0.03 3.84 -15.86
CA GLY A 204 -0.68 3.80 -17.18
C GLY A 204 -1.39 2.48 -17.45
N GLY A 205 -0.79 1.36 -17.00
CA GLY A 205 -1.42 0.04 -17.04
C GLY A 205 -2.68 -0.04 -16.18
N VAL A 206 -2.68 0.57 -14.99
CA VAL A 206 -3.89 0.66 -14.14
C VAL A 206 -4.97 1.50 -14.81
N VAL A 207 -4.62 2.68 -15.34
CA VAL A 207 -5.59 3.52 -16.07
C VAL A 207 -6.20 2.74 -17.23
N LEU A 208 -5.38 2.06 -18.02
CA LEU A 208 -5.87 1.23 -19.13
C LEU A 208 -6.79 0.10 -18.64
N LEU A 209 -6.42 -0.57 -17.56
CA LEU A 209 -7.23 -1.62 -16.95
C LEU A 209 -8.61 -1.10 -16.51
N MET A 210 -8.63 0.06 -15.85
CA MET A 210 -9.87 0.70 -15.40
C MET A 210 -10.75 1.13 -16.56
N GLU A 211 -10.17 1.73 -17.61
CA GLU A 211 -10.89 2.09 -18.85
C GLU A 211 -11.51 0.85 -19.53
N LEU A 212 -10.73 -0.22 -19.69
CA LEU A 212 -11.22 -1.48 -20.27
C LEU A 212 -12.31 -2.14 -19.41
N GLY A 213 -12.30 -1.90 -18.11
CA GLY A 213 -13.32 -2.37 -17.18
C GLY A 213 -14.59 -1.52 -17.15
N GLY A 214 -14.62 -0.40 -17.87
CA GLY A 214 -15.76 0.52 -17.88
C GLY A 214 -15.84 1.45 -16.68
N HIS A 215 -14.72 1.58 -15.90
CA HIS A 215 -14.58 2.45 -14.74
C HIS A 215 -13.41 3.41 -14.95
N GLY A 216 -13.43 4.14 -16.07
CA GLY A 216 -12.36 5.01 -16.50
C GLY A 216 -12.13 6.27 -15.66
N VAL A 217 -11.29 7.16 -16.18
CA VAL A 217 -10.92 8.41 -15.51
C VAL A 217 -12.13 9.34 -15.30
N ASP A 218 -13.15 9.25 -16.15
CA ASP A 218 -14.42 9.94 -16.00
C ASP A 218 -15.13 9.61 -14.67
N GLN A 219 -15.05 8.37 -14.22
CA GLN A 219 -15.60 7.95 -12.92
C GLN A 219 -14.76 8.43 -11.73
N LEU A 220 -13.44 8.52 -11.89
CA LEU A 220 -12.56 9.08 -10.88
C LEU A 220 -12.84 10.60 -10.67
N LEU A 221 -13.04 11.32 -11.77
CA LEU A 221 -13.20 12.77 -11.78
C LEU A 221 -14.66 13.25 -11.84
N GLY A 222 -15.60 12.35 -12.10
CA GLY A 222 -17.01 12.63 -12.33
C GLY A 222 -17.71 13.13 -11.08
N ALA A 223 -17.97 14.45 -11.04
CA ALA A 223 -18.79 15.06 -10.00
C ALA A 223 -20.26 14.61 -10.02
N ASP A 224 -20.72 14.13 -11.18
CA ASP A 224 -22.13 13.76 -11.43
C ASP A 224 -22.41 12.26 -11.20
N ALA A 225 -21.41 11.47 -10.85
CA ALA A 225 -21.62 10.06 -10.53
C ALA A 225 -22.51 9.93 -9.26
N PRO A 226 -23.44 8.95 -9.20
CA PRO A 226 -24.22 8.71 -8.00
C PRO A 226 -23.32 8.52 -6.78
N GLY A 227 -23.35 9.50 -5.86
CA GLY A 227 -22.47 9.52 -4.68
C GLY A 227 -21.19 10.35 -4.83
N GLY A 228 -20.99 11.09 -5.93
CA GLY A 228 -19.92 12.10 -6.06
C GLY A 228 -18.56 11.60 -6.54
N GLY A 229 -18.51 10.48 -7.30
CA GLY A 229 -17.28 9.92 -7.83
C GLY A 229 -16.28 9.41 -6.77
N ASP A 230 -15.23 8.74 -7.19
CA ASP A 230 -14.21 8.20 -6.28
C ASP A 230 -13.29 9.28 -5.70
N GLY A 231 -13.25 10.47 -6.30
CA GLY A 231 -12.49 11.61 -5.79
C GLY A 231 -12.94 12.14 -4.42
N LYS A 232 -14.16 11.84 -3.99
CA LYS A 232 -14.70 12.21 -2.67
C LYS A 232 -14.00 11.57 -1.47
N TRP A 233 -13.26 10.48 -1.71
CA TRP A 233 -12.53 9.78 -0.65
C TRP A 233 -11.22 10.48 -0.25
N PHE A 234 -10.82 11.50 -0.99
CA PHE A 234 -9.66 12.30 -0.61
C PHE A 234 -10.07 13.38 0.38
N VAL A 235 -9.31 13.52 1.47
CA VAL A 235 -9.50 14.63 2.40
C VAL A 235 -9.24 15.94 1.66
N PRO A 236 -10.19 16.86 1.58
CA PRO A 236 -10.05 18.08 0.80
C PRO A 236 -9.00 19.00 1.41
N LEU A 237 -8.25 19.71 0.54
CA LEU A 237 -7.29 20.74 0.96
C LEU A 237 -7.96 21.96 1.59
N ARG A 238 -9.12 22.31 1.06
CA ARG A 238 -9.89 23.48 1.47
C ARG A 238 -11.22 23.06 2.04
N GLU A 239 -11.86 23.99 2.72
CA GLU A 239 -13.13 23.79 3.39
C GLU A 239 -14.18 23.15 2.48
N VAL A 240 -14.73 22.04 2.96
CA VAL A 240 -15.90 21.39 2.37
C VAL A 240 -17.00 21.41 3.42
N GLU A 241 -18.16 21.92 3.07
CA GLU A 241 -19.34 21.76 3.90
C GLU A 241 -19.81 20.32 3.83
N THR A 242 -19.43 19.53 4.83
CA THR A 242 -20.03 18.23 5.04
C THR A 242 -21.23 18.36 5.98
N ARG A 243 -22.16 17.42 5.89
CA ARG A 243 -23.34 17.39 6.77
C ARG A 243 -22.98 17.32 8.26
N TRP A 244 -21.77 16.84 8.57
CA TRP A 244 -21.37 16.46 9.92
C TRP A 244 -20.35 17.41 10.53
N GLU A 245 -19.38 17.88 9.76
CA GLU A 245 -18.32 18.74 10.25
C GLU A 245 -17.51 19.37 9.10
N ARG A 246 -16.79 20.44 9.44
CA ARG A 246 -15.78 21.03 8.56
C ARG A 246 -14.47 20.27 8.73
N TYR A 247 -14.12 19.46 7.74
CA TYR A 247 -12.96 18.61 7.80
C TYR A 247 -12.09 18.83 6.55
N THR A 248 -10.86 19.26 6.76
CA THR A 248 -9.88 19.52 5.69
C THR A 248 -8.54 18.92 6.06
N LEU A 249 -7.65 18.78 5.07
CA LEU A 249 -6.32 18.18 5.26
C LEU A 249 -5.52 18.83 6.41
N PHE A 250 -5.67 20.12 6.62
CA PHE A 250 -4.97 20.89 7.67
C PHE A 250 -5.89 21.33 8.82
N SER A 251 -7.09 20.80 8.91
CA SER A 251 -7.96 21.09 10.06
C SER A 251 -7.43 20.48 11.35
N ALA A 252 -7.73 21.11 12.48
CA ALA A 252 -7.35 20.59 13.78
C ALA A 252 -7.93 19.18 14.04
N GLY A 253 -9.13 18.89 13.55
CA GLY A 253 -9.75 17.57 13.60
C GLY A 253 -8.91 16.52 12.90
N HIS A 254 -8.52 16.77 11.64
CA HIS A 254 -7.70 15.84 10.87
C HIS A 254 -6.31 15.62 11.50
N LEU A 255 -5.67 16.68 11.99
CA LEU A 255 -4.38 16.54 12.69
C LEU A 255 -4.52 15.73 13.98
N LEU A 256 -5.62 15.89 14.72
CA LEU A 256 -5.91 15.10 15.90
C LEU A 256 -6.16 13.63 15.56
N ASP A 257 -6.88 13.35 14.46
CA ASP A 257 -7.10 11.99 13.99
C ASP A 257 -5.80 11.30 13.59
N ILE A 258 -4.91 11.99 12.86
CA ILE A 258 -3.57 11.49 12.55
C ILE A 258 -2.81 11.15 13.84
N ALA A 259 -2.85 12.01 14.84
CA ALA A 259 -2.18 11.77 16.12
C ALA A 259 -2.79 10.57 16.86
N ASN A 260 -4.12 10.45 16.87
CA ASN A 260 -4.82 9.31 17.46
C ASN A 260 -4.50 7.99 16.76
N GLU A 261 -4.55 7.98 15.44
CA GLU A 261 -4.20 6.81 14.63
C GLU A 261 -2.73 6.41 14.87
N GLN A 262 -1.82 7.38 14.92
CA GLN A 262 -0.41 7.12 15.20
C GLN A 262 -0.21 6.51 16.58
N MET A 263 -0.95 7.00 17.60
CA MET A 263 -0.91 6.44 18.97
C MET A 263 -1.49 5.02 19.02
N LEU A 264 -2.52 4.73 18.23
CA LEU A 264 -3.14 3.40 18.19
C LEU A 264 -2.29 2.37 17.42
N VAL A 265 -1.74 2.78 16.28
CA VAL A 265 -1.04 1.86 15.35
C VAL A 265 0.43 1.68 15.73
N ALA A 266 1.09 2.74 16.17
CA ALA A 266 2.53 2.73 16.45
C ALA A 266 2.90 3.67 17.60
N PRO A 267 2.43 3.40 18.85
CA PRO A 267 2.60 4.32 20.00
C PRO A 267 4.06 4.64 20.32
N PHE A 268 4.95 3.69 20.08
CA PHE A 268 6.38 3.90 20.35
C PHE A 268 7.10 4.72 19.29
N SER A 269 6.54 4.88 18.09
CA SER A 269 7.19 5.64 17.02
C SER A 269 7.34 7.12 17.36
N LEU A 270 6.34 7.73 17.99
CA LEU A 270 6.40 9.13 18.45
C LEU A 270 7.45 9.35 19.52
N VAL A 271 7.57 8.39 20.45
CA VAL A 271 8.60 8.43 21.50
C VAL A 271 10.00 8.33 20.90
N LEU A 272 10.19 7.43 19.92
CA LEU A 272 11.47 7.26 19.23
C LEU A 272 11.85 8.48 18.38
N ILE A 273 10.90 9.08 17.67
CA ILE A 273 11.13 10.31 16.90
C ILE A 273 11.54 11.45 17.83
N GLY A 274 10.92 11.56 19.02
CA GLY A 274 11.29 12.58 19.99
C GLY A 274 12.61 12.34 20.72
N ALA A 275 13.16 11.12 20.66
CA ALA A 275 14.42 10.72 21.30
C ALA A 275 15.64 10.78 20.34
N CYS A 276 15.44 10.96 19.03
CA CYS A 276 16.48 11.12 18.01
C CYS A 276 16.74 12.57 17.66
#